data_4fcae4d617a89c88bc7733e4839f7835
#
_entry.id   4fcae4d617a89c88bc7733e4839f7835
#
_cell.length_a   1.000
_cell.length_b   1.000
_cell.length_c   1.000
_cell.angle_alpha   90.00
_cell.angle_beta   90.00
_cell.angle_gamma   90.00
#
_symmetry.space_group_name_H-M   'P 1'
#
loop_
_entity.id
_entity.type
_entity.pdbx_description
1 polymer ?
#
loop_
_entity_poly.entity_id
_entity_poly.type
_entity_poly.pdbx_seq_one_letter_code
_entity_poly.pdbx_strand_id
1 'polypeptide(L)'
;MSSRKGAAYSAARIAARVAALGKEVSRECEGRRLDVVVTLDRGFVFAADLMRQIDAPVVCHFVRAEVRDVEQSGHARREVFFGSGPELKGRDVLVVDAVLESGVTQEFLLRRLGESKPRSIRLAVLLDKPASRRVALEPDYFGFRTASNQVWVGYGLAAANGTGRNLRQLSSEANGTRRKSVKGRKK
;
A
#
# COMPACT_ATOMS: atom_id res chain seq x y z
N MET A 1 -29.21 1.66 15.39
CA MET A 1 -28.92 2.86 14.59
C MET A 1 -27.42 3.00 14.51
N SER A 2 -26.83 2.67 13.34
CA SER A 2 -25.38 2.74 13.15
C SER A 2 -24.98 4.20 12.94
N SER A 3 -24.21 4.75 13.86
CA SER A 3 -23.60 6.07 13.74
C SER A 3 -22.74 6.10 12.45
N ARG A 4 -23.21 6.76 11.41
CA ARG A 4 -22.40 7.09 10.23
C ARG A 4 -21.32 8.07 10.69
N LYS A 5 -20.16 7.57 11.08
CA LYS A 5 -18.97 8.42 11.19
C LYS A 5 -18.67 8.97 9.82
N GLY A 6 -18.62 10.30 9.70
CA GLY A 6 -18.33 10.99 8.45
C GLY A 6 -16.99 10.52 7.83
N ALA A 7 -16.87 10.58 6.51
CA ALA A 7 -15.64 10.24 5.81
C ALA A 7 -14.50 11.16 6.30
N ALA A 8 -13.41 10.59 6.77
CA ALA A 8 -12.23 11.38 7.19
C ALA A 8 -11.51 11.98 5.97
N TYR A 9 -11.56 11.27 4.81
CA TYR A 9 -11.10 11.76 3.52
C TYR A 9 -12.21 11.55 2.49
N SER A 10 -12.80 12.65 2.02
CA SER A 10 -13.82 12.61 0.96
C SER A 10 -13.21 12.19 -0.38
N ALA A 11 -14.05 11.69 -1.30
CA ALA A 11 -13.62 11.33 -2.65
C ALA A 11 -12.95 12.51 -3.38
N ALA A 12 -13.48 13.73 -3.25
CA ALA A 12 -12.91 14.93 -3.85
C ALA A 12 -11.52 15.26 -3.28
N ARG A 13 -11.33 15.13 -1.97
CA ARG A 13 -10.03 15.36 -1.33
C ARG A 13 -8.99 14.32 -1.76
N ILE A 14 -9.40 13.05 -1.90
CA ILE A 14 -8.53 11.98 -2.41
C ILE A 14 -8.13 12.29 -3.85
N ALA A 15 -9.11 12.59 -4.73
CA ALA A 15 -8.85 12.89 -6.13
C ALA A 15 -7.88 14.08 -6.31
N ALA A 16 -8.09 15.17 -5.56
CA ALA A 16 -7.20 16.33 -5.59
C ALA A 16 -5.77 15.98 -5.17
N ARG A 17 -5.60 15.16 -4.11
CA ARG A 17 -4.26 14.75 -3.67
C ARG A 17 -3.58 13.79 -4.64
N VAL A 18 -4.32 12.85 -5.22
CA VAL A 18 -3.81 11.93 -6.24
C VAL A 18 -3.36 12.69 -7.48
N ALA A 19 -4.13 13.69 -7.92
CA ALA A 19 -3.73 14.55 -9.04
C ALA A 19 -2.44 15.34 -8.74
N ALA A 20 -2.30 15.84 -7.50
CA ALA A 20 -1.06 16.51 -7.07
C ALA A 20 0.13 15.56 -7.09
N LEU A 21 -0.03 14.33 -6.55
CA LEU A 21 1.01 13.30 -6.57
C LEU A 21 1.42 12.91 -8.00
N GLY A 22 0.44 12.75 -8.91
CA GLY A 22 0.73 12.46 -10.31
C GLY A 22 1.63 13.54 -10.95
N LYS A 23 1.35 14.82 -10.66
CA LYS A 23 2.20 15.93 -11.12
C LYS A 23 3.60 15.93 -10.49
N GLU A 24 3.71 15.57 -9.21
CA GLU A 24 5.00 15.44 -8.53
C GLU A 24 5.85 14.36 -9.20
N VAL A 25 5.27 13.17 -9.42
CA VAL A 25 5.92 12.04 -10.10
C VAL A 25 6.30 12.39 -11.55
N SER A 26 5.38 13.03 -12.30
CA SER A 26 5.61 13.40 -13.70
C SER A 26 6.83 14.31 -13.87
N ARG A 27 6.98 15.31 -12.98
CA ARG A 27 8.13 16.23 -13.01
C ARG A 27 9.46 15.50 -12.84
N GLU A 28 9.49 14.48 -11.98
CA GLU A 28 10.71 13.73 -11.72
C GLU A 28 11.03 12.70 -12.82
N CYS A 29 10.01 12.22 -13.51
CA CYS A 29 10.19 11.32 -14.64
C CYS A 29 10.75 12.04 -15.88
N GLU A 30 10.54 13.36 -16.02
CA GLU A 30 11.02 14.15 -17.17
C GLU A 30 10.67 13.50 -18.53
N GLY A 31 9.46 12.96 -18.65
CA GLY A 31 8.99 12.24 -19.83
C GLY A 31 9.60 10.84 -20.05
N ARG A 32 10.50 10.39 -19.18
CA ARG A 32 11.08 9.02 -19.28
C ARG A 32 10.02 7.98 -18.88
N ARG A 33 10.18 6.78 -19.47
CA ARG A 33 9.36 5.62 -19.10
C ARG A 33 9.50 5.30 -17.62
N LEU A 34 8.35 5.11 -16.95
CA LEU A 34 8.23 4.70 -15.56
C LEU A 34 7.67 3.28 -15.46
N ASP A 35 8.34 2.40 -14.74
CA ASP A 35 7.85 1.09 -14.39
C ASP A 35 7.18 1.16 -13.00
N VAL A 36 5.84 1.01 -12.96
CA VAL A 36 5.04 1.07 -11.74
C VAL A 36 4.79 -0.33 -11.20
N VAL A 37 5.27 -0.62 -10.00
CA VAL A 37 5.10 -1.91 -9.31
C VAL A 37 4.03 -1.75 -8.24
N VAL A 38 2.86 -2.36 -8.46
CA VAL A 38 1.68 -2.24 -7.58
C VAL A 38 1.58 -3.42 -6.65
N THR A 39 1.49 -3.16 -5.34
CA THR A 39 1.23 -4.20 -4.35
C THR A 39 -0.26 -4.54 -4.29
N LEU A 40 -0.58 -5.80 -4.56
CA LEU A 40 -1.95 -6.31 -4.45
C LEU A 40 -2.21 -6.84 -3.02
N ASP A 41 -3.48 -6.82 -2.54
CA ASP A 41 -4.72 -6.37 -3.22
C ASP A 41 -5.04 -4.89 -2.94
N ARG A 42 -4.45 -4.30 -1.90
CA ARG A 42 -4.87 -3.01 -1.35
C ARG A 42 -4.51 -1.82 -2.23
N GLY A 43 -3.37 -1.91 -2.92
CA GLY A 43 -2.80 -0.80 -3.69
C GLY A 43 -3.50 -0.52 -5.03
N PHE A 44 -4.33 -1.43 -5.56
CA PHE A 44 -4.74 -1.36 -6.96
C PHE A 44 -5.60 -0.13 -7.31
N VAL A 45 -6.53 0.29 -6.42
CA VAL A 45 -7.39 1.47 -6.69
C VAL A 45 -6.55 2.74 -6.72
N PHE A 46 -5.71 2.93 -5.71
CA PHE A 46 -4.80 4.08 -5.64
C PHE A 46 -3.84 4.11 -6.83
N ALA A 47 -3.24 2.97 -7.18
CA ALA A 47 -2.34 2.87 -8.31
C ALA A 47 -3.03 3.19 -9.64
N ALA A 48 -4.25 2.67 -9.86
CA ALA A 48 -5.01 2.94 -11.07
C ALA A 48 -5.33 4.43 -11.24
N ASP A 49 -5.70 5.12 -10.15
CA ASP A 49 -5.97 6.55 -10.18
C ASP A 49 -4.68 7.37 -10.34
N LEU A 50 -3.61 6.99 -9.62
CA LEU A 50 -2.32 7.69 -9.69
C LEU A 50 -1.71 7.60 -11.10
N MET A 51 -1.66 6.40 -11.70
CA MET A 51 -1.09 6.20 -13.04
C MET A 51 -1.76 7.07 -14.11
N ARG A 52 -3.09 7.29 -14.00
CA ARG A 52 -3.82 8.16 -14.92
C ARG A 52 -3.51 9.66 -14.75
N GLN A 53 -2.82 10.04 -13.68
CA GLN A 53 -2.37 11.42 -13.44
C GLN A 53 -0.89 11.63 -13.76
N ILE A 54 -0.18 10.58 -14.19
CA ILE A 54 1.25 10.65 -14.55
C ILE A 54 1.37 10.92 -16.05
N ASP A 55 2.04 12.02 -16.39
CA ASP A 55 2.34 12.42 -17.76
C ASP A 55 3.72 11.86 -18.17
N ALA A 56 3.79 10.54 -18.30
CA ALA A 56 4.95 9.80 -18.79
C ALA A 56 4.49 8.42 -19.29
N PRO A 57 5.24 7.75 -20.18
CA PRO A 57 4.94 6.37 -20.54
C PRO A 57 5.05 5.44 -19.31
N VAL A 58 3.95 4.76 -18.97
CA VAL A 58 3.89 3.86 -17.81
C VAL A 58 3.80 2.41 -18.23
N VAL A 59 4.61 1.55 -17.61
CA VAL A 59 4.46 0.09 -17.64
C VAL A 59 4.08 -0.37 -16.25
N CYS A 60 2.98 -1.14 -16.14
CA CYS A 60 2.45 -1.58 -14.86
C CYS A 60 2.78 -3.05 -14.59
N HIS A 61 3.29 -3.32 -13.40
CA HIS A 61 3.58 -4.65 -12.88
C HIS A 61 2.80 -4.86 -11.58
N PHE A 62 2.33 -6.08 -11.35
CA PHE A 62 1.61 -6.42 -10.12
C PHE A 62 2.41 -7.42 -9.31
N VAL A 63 2.56 -7.15 -8.02
CA VAL A 63 3.18 -8.06 -7.08
C VAL A 63 2.24 -8.32 -5.91
N ARG A 64 2.21 -9.55 -5.44
CA ARG A 64 1.49 -9.91 -4.22
C ARG A 64 2.50 -10.41 -3.19
N ALA A 65 2.51 -9.77 -2.03
CA ALA A 65 3.27 -10.27 -0.89
C ALA A 65 2.50 -11.43 -0.24
N GLU A 66 3.10 -12.60 -0.19
CA GLU A 66 2.60 -13.71 0.60
C GLU A 66 3.43 -13.82 1.86
N VAL A 67 2.77 -13.72 3.00
CA VAL A 67 3.40 -13.92 4.30
C VAL A 67 3.15 -15.35 4.74
N ARG A 68 4.21 -16.14 4.86
CA ARG A 68 4.13 -17.53 5.31
C ARG A 68 4.89 -17.68 6.63
N ASP A 69 4.29 -18.42 7.55
CA ASP A 69 5.01 -18.87 8.74
C ASP A 69 5.76 -20.15 8.35
N VAL A 70 7.09 -20.08 8.34
CA VAL A 70 7.97 -21.19 7.98
C VAL A 70 8.62 -21.70 9.26
N GLU A 71 8.48 -22.99 9.54
CA GLU A 71 9.25 -23.65 10.61
C GLU A 71 10.64 -24.02 10.07
N GLN A 72 11.66 -23.42 10.62
CA GLN A 72 13.05 -23.78 10.34
C GLN A 72 13.80 -24.02 11.65
N SER A 73 14.30 -25.25 11.83
CA SER A 73 15.08 -25.66 13.00
C SER A 73 14.37 -25.44 14.35
N GLY A 74 13.04 -25.66 14.42
CA GLY A 74 12.25 -25.51 15.66
C GLY A 74 11.88 -24.06 16.02
N HIS A 75 12.15 -23.10 15.13
CA HIS A 75 11.75 -21.70 15.29
C HIS A 75 10.78 -21.28 14.20
N ALA A 76 9.61 -20.74 14.59
CA ALA A 76 8.67 -20.15 13.66
C ALA A 76 9.24 -18.82 13.13
N ARG A 77 9.51 -18.76 11.83
CA ARG A 77 9.97 -17.57 11.13
C ARG A 77 8.91 -17.11 10.15
N ARG A 78 8.61 -15.82 10.17
CA ARG A 78 7.71 -15.23 9.18
C ARG A 78 8.52 -14.77 7.98
N GLU A 79 8.22 -15.31 6.82
CA GLU A 79 8.86 -14.94 5.56
C GLU A 79 7.87 -14.27 4.61
N VAL A 80 8.38 -13.30 3.84
CA VAL A 80 7.61 -12.61 2.82
C VAL A 80 8.08 -13.12 1.47
N PHE A 81 7.17 -13.71 0.71
CA PHE A 81 7.43 -14.23 -0.61
C PHE A 81 6.82 -13.30 -1.67
N PHE A 82 7.60 -13.01 -2.68
CA PHE A 82 7.12 -12.41 -3.92
C PHE A 82 7.45 -13.37 -5.05
N GLY A 83 6.57 -13.48 -6.04
CA GLY A 83 6.87 -14.21 -7.27
C GLY A 83 8.10 -13.63 -7.99
N SER A 84 8.46 -14.19 -9.15
CA SER A 84 9.50 -13.63 -10.01
C SER A 84 9.16 -12.17 -10.32
N GLY A 85 10.06 -11.26 -9.93
CA GLY A 85 9.90 -9.84 -10.17
C GLY A 85 10.10 -9.48 -11.65
N PRO A 86 9.62 -8.30 -12.09
CA PRO A 86 9.89 -7.80 -13.43
C PRO A 86 11.38 -7.49 -13.62
N GLU A 87 11.85 -7.52 -14.88
CA GLU A 87 13.20 -7.05 -15.25
C GLU A 87 13.21 -5.51 -15.22
N LEU A 88 13.90 -4.95 -14.22
CA LEU A 88 13.90 -3.51 -13.94
C LEU A 88 15.27 -2.86 -14.11
N LYS A 89 16.25 -3.55 -14.70
CA LYS A 89 17.60 -3.02 -14.86
C LYS A 89 17.60 -1.69 -15.61
N GLY A 90 18.19 -0.67 -14.98
CA GLY A 90 18.31 0.68 -15.56
C GLY A 90 16.97 1.44 -15.70
N ARG A 91 15.87 0.93 -15.15
CA ARG A 91 14.54 1.56 -15.20
C ARG A 91 14.33 2.51 -14.04
N ASP A 92 13.49 3.53 -14.23
CA ASP A 92 12.88 4.27 -13.13
C ASP A 92 11.71 3.48 -12.62
N VAL A 93 11.66 3.23 -11.31
CA VAL A 93 10.67 2.37 -10.67
C VAL A 93 9.91 3.14 -9.60
N LEU A 94 8.57 3.05 -9.64
CA LEU A 94 7.68 3.54 -8.61
C LEU A 94 6.93 2.36 -7.99
N VAL A 95 7.23 2.04 -6.75
CA VAL A 95 6.45 1.07 -5.98
C VAL A 95 5.23 1.77 -5.41
N VAL A 96 4.04 1.22 -5.63
CA VAL A 96 2.77 1.82 -5.17
C VAL A 96 2.07 0.87 -4.21
N ASP A 97 1.81 1.33 -2.99
CA ASP A 97 1.02 0.62 -1.98
C ASP A 97 -0.06 1.54 -1.38
N ALA A 98 -1.09 0.96 -0.77
CA ALA A 98 -2.13 1.74 -0.14
C ALA A 98 -1.71 2.28 1.24
N VAL A 99 -0.99 1.51 2.04
CA VAL A 99 -0.69 1.86 3.43
C VAL A 99 0.73 1.47 3.80
N LEU A 100 1.50 2.44 4.26
CA LEU A 100 2.80 2.21 4.88
C LEU A 100 2.62 2.27 6.41
N GLU A 101 2.64 1.12 7.05
CA GLU A 101 2.46 0.97 8.50
C GLU A 101 3.79 0.59 9.17
N SER A 102 4.08 -0.70 9.38
CA SER A 102 5.38 -1.12 9.94
C SER A 102 6.56 -0.88 8.99
N GLY A 103 6.32 -0.89 7.69
CA GLY A 103 7.33 -0.76 6.65
C GLY A 103 8.09 -2.04 6.30
N VAL A 104 7.97 -3.10 7.10
CA VAL A 104 8.77 -4.33 6.93
C VAL A 104 8.56 -4.98 5.55
N THR A 105 7.30 -5.09 5.12
CA THR A 105 6.98 -5.69 3.81
C THR A 105 7.49 -4.83 2.66
N GLN A 106 7.32 -3.51 2.76
CA GLN A 106 7.77 -2.57 1.74
C GLN A 106 9.30 -2.51 1.65
N GLU A 107 10.00 -2.49 2.79
CA GLU A 107 11.47 -2.54 2.82
C GLU A 107 11.99 -3.81 2.13
N PHE A 108 11.40 -4.97 2.45
CA PHE A 108 11.77 -6.23 1.80
C PHE A 108 11.53 -6.17 0.29
N LEU A 109 10.38 -5.66 -0.15
CA LEU A 109 10.06 -5.51 -1.57
C LEU A 109 11.04 -4.58 -2.27
N LEU A 110 11.29 -3.39 -1.72
CA LEU A 110 12.23 -2.42 -2.30
C LEU A 110 13.63 -3.01 -2.44
N ARG A 111 14.12 -3.72 -1.42
CA ARG A 111 15.40 -4.41 -1.47
C ARG A 111 15.42 -5.48 -2.58
N ARG A 112 14.36 -6.31 -2.67
CA ARG A 112 14.26 -7.36 -3.68
C ARG A 112 14.23 -6.80 -5.11
N LEU A 113 13.46 -5.73 -5.34
CA LEU A 113 13.43 -5.05 -6.64
C LEU A 113 14.76 -4.36 -6.96
N GLY A 114 15.46 -3.86 -5.93
CA GLY A 114 16.78 -3.24 -6.06
C GLY A 114 17.86 -4.20 -6.57
N GLU A 115 17.71 -5.52 -6.37
CA GLU A 115 18.63 -6.55 -6.91
C GLU A 115 18.70 -6.52 -8.45
N SER A 116 17.62 -6.10 -9.12
CA SER A 116 17.59 -5.88 -10.57
C SER A 116 18.38 -4.65 -11.03
N LYS A 117 18.97 -3.88 -10.12
CA LYS A 117 19.72 -2.65 -10.39
C LYS A 117 18.94 -1.62 -11.22
N PRO A 118 17.76 -1.18 -10.75
CA PRO A 118 17.04 -0.09 -11.38
C PRO A 118 17.86 1.20 -11.31
N ARG A 119 17.58 2.17 -12.20
CA ARG A 119 18.20 3.50 -12.15
C ARG A 119 17.75 4.29 -10.92
N SER A 120 16.47 4.21 -10.61
CA SER A 120 15.88 4.76 -9.40
C SER A 120 14.75 3.85 -8.91
N ILE A 121 14.52 3.84 -7.59
CA ILE A 121 13.39 3.17 -6.99
C ILE A 121 12.79 4.08 -5.92
N ARG A 122 11.49 4.31 -5.99
CA ARG A 122 10.75 5.18 -5.09
C ARG A 122 9.47 4.53 -4.62
N LEU A 123 8.96 4.99 -3.48
CA LEU A 123 7.76 4.46 -2.83
C LEU A 123 6.67 5.53 -2.76
N ALA A 124 5.50 5.23 -3.33
CA ALA A 124 4.29 6.03 -3.19
C ALA A 124 3.25 5.27 -2.37
N VAL A 125 2.66 5.94 -1.38
CA VAL A 125 1.60 5.35 -0.55
C VAL A 125 0.42 6.30 -0.40
N LEU A 126 -0.79 5.75 -0.30
CA LEU A 126 -1.97 6.57 -0.05
C LEU A 126 -2.00 7.06 1.40
N LEU A 127 -1.75 6.15 2.34
CA LEU A 127 -1.70 6.45 3.78
C LEU A 127 -0.33 6.12 4.36
N ASP A 128 0.30 7.12 4.96
CA ASP A 128 1.52 6.98 5.74
C ASP A 128 1.19 7.02 7.24
N LYS A 129 1.65 6.01 8.00
CA LYS A 129 1.46 5.86 9.45
C LYS A 129 2.81 5.83 10.18
N PRO A 130 3.52 6.96 10.30
CA PRO A 130 4.89 6.97 10.85
C PRO A 130 4.97 6.45 12.28
N ALA A 131 3.94 6.66 13.11
CA ALA A 131 3.91 6.17 14.50
C ALA A 131 3.92 4.64 14.63
N SER A 132 3.60 3.91 13.56
CA SER A 132 3.59 2.43 13.53
C SER A 132 4.84 1.84 12.88
N ARG A 133 5.81 2.67 12.49
CA ARG A 133 7.01 2.26 11.78
C ARG A 133 7.92 1.37 12.65
N ARG A 134 8.46 0.30 12.05
CA ARG A 134 9.41 -0.62 12.70
C ARG A 134 10.76 -0.66 12.00
N VAL A 135 10.85 -0.07 10.82
CA VAL A 135 12.07 0.02 10.00
C VAL A 135 12.30 1.46 9.58
N ALA A 136 13.52 1.84 9.29
CA ALA A 136 13.87 3.19 8.84
C ALA A 136 13.50 3.39 7.36
N LEU A 137 12.20 3.43 7.07
CA LEU A 137 11.67 3.61 5.73
C LEU A 137 10.65 4.76 5.73
N GLU A 138 10.89 5.76 4.90
CA GLU A 138 9.94 6.83 4.60
C GLU A 138 9.47 6.72 3.15
N PRO A 139 8.21 7.06 2.84
CA PRO A 139 7.75 7.09 1.46
C PRO A 139 8.25 8.36 0.76
N ASP A 140 8.62 8.25 -0.51
CA ASP A 140 8.96 9.41 -1.35
C ASP A 140 7.72 10.26 -1.64
N TYR A 141 6.58 9.60 -1.82
CA TYR A 141 5.29 10.24 -2.06
C TYR A 141 4.22 9.65 -1.16
N PHE A 142 3.42 10.51 -0.55
CA PHE A 142 2.29 10.06 0.26
C PHE A 142 1.03 10.89 0.03
N GLY A 143 -0.10 10.23 0.06
CA GLY A 143 -1.40 10.89 -0.02
C GLY A 143 -1.70 11.66 1.26
N PHE A 144 -1.80 10.93 2.37
CA PHE A 144 -2.13 11.48 3.67
C PHE A 144 -1.29 10.84 4.77
N ARG A 145 -0.78 11.68 5.66
CA ARG A 145 -0.12 11.22 6.88
C ARG A 145 -1.13 11.14 8.02
N THR A 146 -1.12 10.05 8.76
CA THR A 146 -2.03 9.84 9.88
C THR A 146 -1.28 9.35 11.12
N ALA A 147 -1.56 9.96 12.26
CA ALA A 147 -0.98 9.56 13.55
C ALA A 147 -1.73 8.40 14.22
N SER A 148 -2.86 7.97 13.64
CA SER A 148 -3.77 7.06 14.32
C SER A 148 -3.57 5.60 13.93
N ASN A 149 -3.68 4.71 14.92
CA ASN A 149 -3.76 3.25 14.72
C ASN A 149 -5.15 2.79 14.20
N GLN A 150 -5.91 3.69 13.61
CA GLN A 150 -7.24 3.37 13.08
C GLN A 150 -7.15 2.45 11.87
N VAL A 151 -8.12 1.57 11.75
CA VAL A 151 -8.36 0.80 10.54
C VAL A 151 -9.11 1.68 9.55
N TRP A 152 -8.58 1.76 8.33
CA TRP A 152 -9.16 2.54 7.26
C TRP A 152 -9.90 1.64 6.29
N VAL A 153 -11.08 2.08 5.85
CA VAL A 153 -11.96 1.37 4.91
C VAL A 153 -12.40 2.32 3.81
N GLY A 154 -12.42 1.81 2.61
CA GLY A 154 -12.74 2.55 1.38
C GLY A 154 -11.54 2.70 0.48
N TYR A 155 -11.78 3.17 -0.73
CA TYR A 155 -10.77 3.46 -1.74
C TYR A 155 -9.71 2.35 -1.90
N GLY A 156 -10.18 1.12 -2.06
CA GLY A 156 -9.34 -0.08 -2.17
C GLY A 156 -9.08 -0.80 -0.86
N LEU A 157 -9.26 -0.17 0.30
CA LEU A 157 -9.09 -0.79 1.61
C LEU A 157 -10.36 -1.49 2.08
N ALA A 158 -10.22 -2.71 2.59
CA ALA A 158 -11.33 -3.51 3.08
C ALA A 158 -11.48 -3.42 4.60
N ALA A 159 -12.73 -3.50 5.06
CA ALA A 159 -13.06 -3.83 6.44
C ALA A 159 -12.65 -5.28 6.77
N ALA A 160 -12.73 -5.65 8.05
CA ALA A 160 -12.37 -6.99 8.52
C ALA A 160 -13.18 -8.14 7.87
N ASN A 161 -14.38 -7.83 7.38
CA ASN A 161 -15.25 -8.78 6.65
C ASN A 161 -14.99 -8.79 5.13
N GLY A 162 -13.96 -8.10 4.64
CA GLY A 162 -13.57 -8.03 3.22
C GLY A 162 -14.35 -7.01 2.39
N THR A 163 -15.36 -6.32 2.94
CA THR A 163 -16.18 -5.34 2.20
C THR A 163 -15.60 -3.93 2.24
N GLY A 164 -16.19 -3.00 1.49
CA GLY A 164 -15.90 -1.56 1.53
C GLY A 164 -14.85 -1.07 0.54
N ARG A 165 -14.13 -1.92 -0.18
CA ARG A 165 -13.10 -1.50 -1.16
C ARG A 165 -13.63 -0.59 -2.27
N ASN A 166 -14.92 -0.72 -2.60
CA ASN A 166 -15.61 0.05 -3.64
C ASN A 166 -16.07 1.44 -3.20
N LEU A 167 -15.94 1.79 -1.93
CA LEU A 167 -16.28 3.12 -1.45
C LEU A 167 -15.28 4.15 -2.01
N ARG A 168 -15.80 5.29 -2.45
CA ARG A 168 -14.97 6.36 -3.05
C ARG A 168 -14.19 7.19 -2.03
N GLN A 169 -14.64 7.20 -0.77
CA GLN A 169 -14.02 7.90 0.35
C GLN A 169 -13.25 6.93 1.25
N LEU A 170 -12.43 7.49 2.15
CA LEU A 170 -11.84 6.75 3.26
C LEU A 170 -12.54 7.13 4.57
N SER A 171 -12.95 6.12 5.30
CA SER A 171 -13.53 6.24 6.63
C SER A 171 -12.71 5.45 7.63
N SER A 172 -12.56 5.98 8.86
CA SER A 172 -11.91 5.22 9.92
C SER A 172 -12.94 4.37 10.64
N GLU A 173 -12.67 3.06 10.81
CA GLU A 173 -13.36 2.25 11.79
C GLU A 173 -12.67 2.44 13.15
N ALA A 174 -13.45 2.74 14.19
CA ALA A 174 -12.92 2.61 15.55
C ALA A 174 -12.53 1.15 15.77
N ASN A 175 -11.39 0.87 16.40
CA ASN A 175 -10.99 -0.48 16.79
C ASN A 175 -12.06 -1.08 17.70
N GLY A 176 -13.14 -1.58 17.08
CA GLY A 176 -14.26 -2.22 17.72
C GLY A 176 -13.94 -3.69 17.88
N THR A 177 -13.58 -4.06 19.10
CA THR A 177 -13.76 -5.37 19.71
C THR A 177 -13.25 -6.57 18.90
N ARG A 178 -12.04 -6.99 19.21
CA ARG A 178 -11.61 -8.38 19.02
C ARG A 178 -12.77 -9.28 19.54
N ARG A 179 -13.58 -9.82 18.63
CA ARG A 179 -14.53 -10.87 19.00
C ARG A 179 -13.71 -12.00 19.61
N LYS A 180 -13.89 -12.20 20.94
CA LYS A 180 -13.41 -13.40 21.63
C LYS A 180 -13.94 -14.61 20.86
N SER A 181 -13.01 -15.46 20.41
CA SER A 181 -13.34 -16.75 19.83
C SER A 181 -14.21 -17.51 20.85
N VAL A 182 -15.42 -17.85 20.44
CA VAL A 182 -16.29 -18.73 21.20
C VAL A 182 -15.57 -20.07 21.28
N LYS A 183 -15.04 -20.41 22.46
CA LYS A 183 -14.59 -21.75 22.78
C LYS A 183 -15.76 -22.71 22.59
N GLY A 184 -15.62 -23.62 21.64
CA GLY A 184 -16.55 -24.71 21.43
C GLY A 184 -16.81 -25.49 22.73
N ARG A 185 -18.07 -25.59 23.14
CA ARG A 185 -18.52 -26.55 24.12
C ARG A 185 -18.37 -27.93 23.51
N LYS A 186 -17.49 -28.75 24.07
CA LYS A 186 -17.57 -30.20 23.96
C LYS A 186 -18.81 -30.69 24.69
N LYS A 187 -19.61 -31.47 24.04
CA LYS A 187 -20.40 -32.58 24.60
C LYS A 187 -20.08 -33.82 23.82
#